data_edd7abcf2a0bbd7e4c87e8e6e6c25b27
#
_entry.id   edd7abcf2a0bbd7e4c87e8e6e6c25b27
#
_cell.length_a   1.000
_cell.length_b   1.000
_cell.length_c   1.000
_cell.angle_alpha   90.00
_cell.angle_beta   90.00
_cell.angle_gamma   90.00
#
_symmetry.space_group_name_H-M   'P 1'
#
loop_
_entity.id
_entity.type
_entity.pdbx_description
1 polymer ?
#
loop_
_entity_poly.entity_id
_entity_poly.type
_entity_poly.pdbx_seq_one_letter_code
_entity_poly.pdbx_strand_id
1 'polypeptide(L)'
;MRNQRSMGISRALRRISISMTKEDGSRLALLLAMFVFPFFCLAAALPANAEESRLQKIIEKKEIRVGTSGDYQPFSYLNPKNDRYEGLDIEMANKMGQALQAKVVFVRFKWPELTADLLADKFDVAMGGIGRNVERGKIFAYTNSFLTFGTCPLVRQGDETKYPDFASINRAGVKVILNQGGINDRHFTPLLTQAAILRHNKNEEIAEKVKDGTADVWITDNVEALFWAKQTPGLVAVNPSKTFTVGTKGYMVRQGDQIFLNWLNLWLEQMFLQGEVQKLEQQWLGMVMK
;
A
#
# COMPACT_ATOMS: atom_id res chain seq x y z
N MET A 1 -67.33 37.60 -54.83
CA MET A 1 -67.56 38.94 -54.23
C MET A 1 -66.23 39.38 -53.65
N ARG A 2 -65.52 40.22 -54.37
CA ARG A 2 -65.12 41.55 -54.08
C ARG A 2 -64.26 41.65 -52.80
N ASN A 3 -63.05 42.01 -52.84
CA ASN A 3 -62.31 43.13 -53.46
C ASN A 3 -61.47 43.83 -52.39
N GLN A 4 -60.22 43.99 -52.69
CA GLN A 4 -59.38 45.16 -52.38
C GLN A 4 -59.01 45.43 -50.87
N ARG A 5 -57.73 45.41 -50.52
CA ARG A 5 -56.87 46.60 -50.59
C ARG A 5 -55.41 46.26 -50.48
N SER A 6 -54.76 46.32 -51.61
CA SER A 6 -53.37 46.71 -51.70
C SER A 6 -53.30 48.21 -51.46
N MET A 7 -52.36 48.66 -50.66
CA MET A 7 -51.67 49.96 -50.85
C MET A 7 -50.81 50.27 -49.60
N GLY A 8 -49.55 50.41 -49.85
CA GLY A 8 -48.85 51.47 -49.20
C GLY A 8 -47.84 51.19 -48.10
N ILE A 9 -46.82 50.35 -48.36
CA ILE A 9 -45.54 50.56 -47.67
C ILE A 9 -44.40 50.41 -48.70
N SER A 10 -44.39 51.39 -49.60
CA SER A 10 -43.26 51.59 -50.53
C SER A 10 -42.92 53.07 -50.47
N ARG A 11 -42.12 53.49 -49.48
CA ARG A 11 -41.38 54.75 -49.45
C ARG A 11 -40.88 55.03 -48.02
N ALA A 12 -39.84 54.33 -47.56
CA ALA A 12 -38.95 54.84 -46.49
C ALA A 12 -37.67 54.00 -46.38
N LEU A 13 -37.10 53.58 -47.50
CA LEU A 13 -35.69 53.17 -47.49
C LEU A 13 -34.86 54.29 -48.08
N ARG A 14 -34.78 55.45 -47.37
CA ARG A 14 -33.73 56.41 -47.63
C ARG A 14 -32.45 55.86 -47.07
N ARG A 15 -31.48 55.69 -48.00
CA ARG A 15 -30.06 55.46 -47.79
C ARG A 15 -29.54 56.07 -46.51
N ILE A 16 -29.29 55.29 -45.50
CA ILE A 16 -28.34 55.61 -44.46
C ILE A 16 -27.00 55.08 -44.98
N SER A 17 -26.26 55.93 -45.67
CA SER A 17 -24.85 55.68 -45.98
C SER A 17 -24.07 56.01 -44.70
N ILE A 18 -23.78 55.02 -43.89
CA ILE A 18 -22.89 55.19 -42.77
C ILE A 18 -21.47 55.12 -43.38
N SER A 19 -20.84 56.29 -43.49
CA SER A 19 -19.43 56.41 -43.79
C SER A 19 -18.66 55.92 -42.58
N MET A 20 -18.29 54.70 -42.54
CA MET A 20 -17.38 54.18 -41.52
C MET A 20 -16.00 54.76 -41.79
N THR A 21 -15.49 55.60 -40.87
CA THR A 21 -14.14 56.06 -40.87
C THR A 21 -13.18 54.90 -40.46
N LYS A 22 -11.93 55.00 -40.86
CA LYS A 22 -10.93 53.96 -40.55
C LYS A 22 -10.73 53.75 -39.05
N GLU A 23 -11.13 54.70 -38.22
CA GLU A 23 -11.08 54.62 -36.76
C GLU A 23 -12.23 53.81 -36.16
N ASP A 24 -13.42 53.80 -36.80
CA ASP A 24 -14.59 53.03 -36.30
C ASP A 24 -14.39 51.51 -36.52
N GLY A 25 -13.69 51.12 -37.61
CA GLY A 25 -13.31 49.72 -37.86
C GLY A 25 -12.34 49.12 -36.84
N SER A 26 -11.42 49.98 -36.35
CA SER A 26 -10.46 49.54 -35.32
C SER A 26 -11.12 49.36 -33.93
N ARG A 27 -12.07 50.20 -33.59
CA ARG A 27 -12.83 50.10 -32.31
C ARG A 27 -13.80 48.93 -32.32
N LEU A 28 -14.41 48.61 -33.45
CA LEU A 28 -15.27 47.41 -33.59
C LEU A 28 -14.47 46.12 -33.54
N ALA A 29 -13.25 46.11 -34.13
CA ALA A 29 -12.34 44.98 -34.04
C ALA A 29 -11.79 44.77 -32.63
N LEU A 30 -11.52 45.86 -31.88
CA LEU A 30 -11.07 45.78 -30.48
C LEU A 30 -12.18 45.29 -29.54
N LEU A 31 -13.44 45.70 -29.76
CA LEU A 31 -14.58 45.21 -28.99
C LEU A 31 -14.90 43.74 -29.27
N LEU A 32 -14.80 43.29 -30.51
CA LEU A 32 -14.92 41.88 -30.86
C LEU A 32 -13.77 41.02 -30.30
N ALA A 33 -12.54 41.53 -30.26
CA ALA A 33 -11.41 40.84 -29.66
C ALA A 33 -11.56 40.73 -28.12
N MET A 34 -12.14 41.73 -27.44
CA MET A 34 -12.39 41.68 -26.00
C MET A 34 -13.50 40.70 -25.59
N PHE A 35 -14.44 40.36 -26.48
CA PHE A 35 -15.51 39.38 -26.19
C PHE A 35 -15.18 37.97 -26.60
N VAL A 36 -14.29 37.76 -27.60
CA VAL A 36 -13.91 36.43 -28.07
C VAL A 36 -12.80 35.84 -27.20
N PHE A 37 -11.89 36.65 -26.65
CA PHE A 37 -10.76 36.18 -25.85
C PHE A 37 -11.15 35.50 -24.53
N PRO A 38 -12.11 36.01 -23.71
CA PRO A 38 -12.54 35.33 -22.50
C PRO A 38 -13.33 34.04 -22.76
N PHE A 39 -13.99 33.92 -23.94
CA PHE A 39 -14.74 32.70 -24.28
C PHE A 39 -13.83 31.56 -24.73
N PHE A 40 -12.66 31.88 -25.31
CA PHE A 40 -11.66 30.87 -25.70
C PHE A 40 -10.85 30.36 -24.50
N CYS A 41 -10.60 31.21 -23.48
CA CYS A 41 -9.97 30.79 -22.25
C CYS A 41 -10.89 29.93 -21.35
N LEU A 42 -12.23 30.10 -21.46
CA LEU A 42 -13.19 29.28 -20.71
C LEU A 42 -13.39 27.89 -21.30
N ALA A 43 -13.14 27.72 -22.61
CA ALA A 43 -13.24 26.41 -23.28
C ALA A 43 -11.98 25.54 -23.04
N ALA A 44 -10.86 26.10 -22.57
CA ALA A 44 -9.63 25.36 -22.30
C ALA A 44 -9.57 24.76 -20.88
N ALA A 45 -10.52 25.03 -20.03
CA ALA A 45 -10.67 24.37 -18.72
C ALA A 45 -11.59 23.14 -18.86
N LEU A 46 -11.25 22.24 -19.81
CA LEU A 46 -11.75 20.87 -19.69
C LEU A 46 -11.11 20.31 -18.42
N PRO A 47 -11.92 19.74 -17.50
CA PRO A 47 -11.34 19.07 -16.34
C PRO A 47 -10.33 18.06 -16.88
N ALA A 48 -9.07 18.18 -16.46
CA ALA A 48 -8.12 17.09 -16.65
C ALA A 48 -8.85 15.84 -16.19
N ASN A 49 -9.03 14.86 -17.08
CA ASN A 49 -9.67 13.60 -16.76
C ASN A 49 -8.97 13.12 -15.48
N ALA A 50 -9.63 13.26 -14.33
CA ALA A 50 -9.15 12.68 -13.10
C ALA A 50 -8.99 11.18 -13.39
N GLU A 51 -7.77 10.68 -13.25
CA GLU A 51 -7.53 9.26 -13.46
C GLU A 51 -8.53 8.49 -12.60
N GLU A 52 -9.26 7.58 -13.23
CA GLU A 52 -10.29 6.79 -12.56
C GLU A 52 -9.69 6.05 -11.37
N SER A 53 -10.29 6.20 -10.18
CA SER A 53 -9.83 5.57 -8.97
C SER A 53 -9.74 4.04 -9.10
N ARG A 54 -8.73 3.46 -8.49
CA ARG A 54 -8.60 2.01 -8.36
C ARG A 54 -9.85 1.37 -7.74
N LEU A 55 -10.44 2.04 -6.76
CA LEU A 55 -11.68 1.59 -6.14
C LEU A 55 -12.79 1.40 -7.17
N GLN A 56 -12.99 2.36 -8.08
CA GLN A 56 -13.99 2.26 -9.12
C GLN A 56 -13.71 1.08 -10.05
N LYS A 57 -12.46 0.93 -10.49
CA LYS A 57 -12.03 -0.20 -11.35
C LYS A 57 -12.25 -1.56 -10.68
N ILE A 58 -12.02 -1.67 -9.37
CA ILE A 58 -12.27 -2.91 -8.60
C ILE A 58 -13.77 -3.23 -8.55
N ILE A 59 -14.61 -2.22 -8.27
CA ILE A 59 -16.06 -2.39 -8.18
C ILE A 59 -16.64 -2.85 -9.53
N GLU A 60 -16.20 -2.25 -10.64
CA GLU A 60 -16.65 -2.58 -11.99
C GLU A 60 -16.21 -3.99 -12.41
N LYS A 61 -14.93 -4.32 -12.17
CA LYS A 61 -14.37 -5.62 -12.53
C LYS A 61 -14.77 -6.74 -11.57
N LYS A 62 -15.28 -6.39 -10.39
CA LYS A 62 -15.56 -7.33 -9.29
C LYS A 62 -14.34 -8.18 -8.94
N GLU A 63 -13.15 -7.59 -9.03
CA GLU A 63 -11.89 -8.24 -8.73
C GLU A 63 -10.91 -7.26 -8.10
N ILE A 64 -10.22 -7.71 -7.04
CA ILE A 64 -9.10 -7.01 -6.40
C ILE A 64 -7.87 -7.91 -6.39
N ARG A 65 -6.75 -7.39 -6.89
CA ARG A 65 -5.46 -8.07 -6.86
C ARG A 65 -4.72 -7.71 -5.58
N VAL A 66 -4.42 -8.70 -4.77
CA VAL A 66 -3.72 -8.54 -3.50
C VAL A 66 -2.31 -9.11 -3.62
N GLY A 67 -1.31 -8.24 -3.57
CA GLY A 67 0.09 -8.65 -3.52
C GLY A 67 0.45 -9.22 -2.15
N THR A 68 1.01 -10.43 -2.11
CA THR A 68 1.43 -11.09 -0.87
C THR A 68 2.67 -11.95 -1.10
N SER A 69 3.51 -12.13 -0.07
CA SER A 69 4.76 -12.89 -0.24
C SER A 69 4.55 -14.40 -0.16
N GLY A 70 3.61 -14.84 0.67
CA GLY A 70 3.33 -16.25 0.91
C GLY A 70 4.43 -16.99 1.67
N ASP A 71 5.34 -16.29 2.33
CA ASP A 71 6.47 -16.84 3.10
C ASP A 71 6.62 -16.23 4.50
N TYR A 72 5.66 -15.40 4.93
CA TYR A 72 5.76 -14.65 6.18
C TYR A 72 4.65 -15.00 7.17
N GLN A 73 4.82 -16.13 7.85
CA GLN A 73 3.93 -16.57 8.92
C GLN A 73 4.08 -15.68 10.18
N PRO A 74 2.99 -15.38 10.89
CA PRO A 74 1.62 -15.83 10.68
C PRO A 74 0.74 -14.91 9.80
N PHE A 75 1.32 -13.96 9.07
CA PHE A 75 0.58 -12.98 8.26
C PHE A 75 0.16 -13.53 6.90
N SER A 76 1.09 -14.17 6.20
CA SER A 76 0.88 -14.69 4.85
C SER A 76 1.75 -15.93 4.61
N TYR A 77 1.14 -17.03 4.26
CA TYR A 77 1.79 -18.30 3.97
C TYR A 77 1.11 -19.02 2.82
N LEU A 78 1.87 -19.41 1.81
CA LEU A 78 1.39 -20.31 0.76
C LEU A 78 1.65 -21.75 1.21
N ASN A 79 0.59 -22.42 1.63
CA ASN A 79 0.70 -23.77 2.16
C ASN A 79 0.99 -24.77 1.03
N PRO A 80 2.18 -25.43 1.02
CA PRO A 80 2.58 -26.32 -0.07
C PRO A 80 1.76 -27.62 -0.12
N LYS A 81 0.98 -27.94 0.92
CA LYS A 81 0.16 -29.15 0.95
C LYS A 81 -1.13 -29.02 0.18
N ASN A 82 -1.67 -27.81 0.08
CA ASN A 82 -3.00 -27.55 -0.52
C ASN A 82 -2.98 -26.41 -1.54
N ASP A 83 -1.83 -25.75 -1.76
CA ASP A 83 -1.63 -24.60 -2.66
C ASP A 83 -2.56 -23.43 -2.32
N ARG A 84 -2.85 -23.22 -1.03
CA ARG A 84 -3.69 -22.12 -0.56
C ARG A 84 -2.90 -21.14 0.28
N TYR A 85 -3.26 -19.86 0.13
CA TYR A 85 -2.78 -18.83 1.05
C TYR A 85 -3.53 -18.90 2.38
N GLU A 86 -2.79 -18.77 3.48
CA GLU A 86 -3.27 -18.80 4.85
C GLU A 86 -2.59 -17.69 5.65
N GLY A 87 -3.22 -17.19 6.71
CA GLY A 87 -2.64 -16.19 7.61
C GLY A 87 -3.57 -15.02 7.90
N LEU A 88 -3.17 -14.20 8.87
CA LEU A 88 -3.95 -13.05 9.33
C LEU A 88 -4.32 -12.11 8.17
N ASP A 89 -3.34 -11.69 7.39
CA ASP A 89 -3.57 -10.75 6.29
C ASP A 89 -4.28 -11.39 5.09
N ILE A 90 -4.21 -12.70 4.96
CA ILE A 90 -4.99 -13.44 3.96
C ILE A 90 -6.48 -13.41 4.32
N GLU A 91 -6.82 -13.62 5.59
CA GLU A 91 -8.21 -13.50 6.05
C GLU A 91 -8.71 -12.06 5.99
N MET A 92 -7.87 -11.08 6.35
CA MET A 92 -8.19 -9.66 6.16
C MET A 92 -8.47 -9.35 4.69
N ALA A 93 -7.65 -9.82 3.76
CA ALA A 93 -7.87 -9.63 2.32
C ALA A 93 -9.19 -10.25 1.85
N ASN A 94 -9.53 -11.44 2.33
CA ASN A 94 -10.82 -12.08 2.00
C ASN A 94 -12.01 -11.27 2.54
N LYS A 95 -11.92 -10.73 3.76
CA LYS A 95 -12.94 -9.84 4.32
C LYS A 95 -13.06 -8.52 3.55
N MET A 96 -11.93 -7.96 3.08
CA MET A 96 -11.92 -6.80 2.20
C MET A 96 -12.63 -7.10 0.87
N GLY A 97 -12.36 -8.25 0.26
CA GLY A 97 -13.05 -8.70 -0.95
C GLY A 97 -14.55 -8.85 -0.75
N GLN A 98 -14.99 -9.39 0.40
CA GLN A 98 -16.41 -9.46 0.74
C GLN A 98 -17.06 -8.08 0.85
N ALA A 99 -16.39 -7.13 1.52
CA ALA A 99 -16.87 -5.74 1.64
C ALA A 99 -16.96 -5.03 0.27
N LEU A 100 -16.05 -5.34 -0.66
CA LEU A 100 -16.06 -4.82 -2.04
C LEU A 100 -17.02 -5.58 -2.98
N GLN A 101 -17.58 -6.70 -2.54
CA GLN A 101 -18.29 -7.66 -3.40
C GLN A 101 -17.43 -8.05 -4.62
N ALA A 102 -16.14 -8.22 -4.40
CA ALA A 102 -15.12 -8.49 -5.40
C ALA A 102 -14.36 -9.78 -5.05
N LYS A 103 -13.97 -10.51 -6.10
CA LYS A 103 -13.10 -11.69 -5.97
C LYS A 103 -11.69 -11.22 -5.61
N VAL A 104 -11.08 -11.84 -4.60
CA VAL A 104 -9.67 -11.63 -4.26
C VAL A 104 -8.81 -12.53 -5.14
N VAL A 105 -7.83 -11.93 -5.80
CA VAL A 105 -6.80 -12.63 -6.56
C VAL A 105 -5.45 -12.35 -5.91
N PHE A 106 -4.85 -13.36 -5.30
CA PHE A 106 -3.54 -13.23 -4.69
C PHE A 106 -2.45 -13.26 -5.76
N VAL A 107 -1.55 -12.27 -5.72
CA VAL A 107 -0.40 -12.13 -6.62
C VAL A 107 0.87 -12.25 -5.78
N ARG A 108 1.66 -13.30 -6.02
CA ARG A 108 2.89 -13.52 -5.26
C ARG A 108 3.97 -12.54 -5.67
N PHE A 109 4.63 -11.91 -4.67
CA PHE A 109 5.85 -11.14 -4.85
C PHE A 109 6.99 -11.72 -4.02
N LYS A 110 8.25 -11.37 -4.34
CA LYS A 110 9.41 -11.55 -3.46
C LYS A 110 9.73 -10.24 -2.76
N TRP A 111 10.23 -10.30 -1.53
CA TRP A 111 10.51 -9.11 -0.72
C TRP A 111 11.37 -8.04 -1.43
N PRO A 112 12.45 -8.38 -2.16
CA PRO A 112 13.20 -7.39 -2.92
C PRO A 112 12.41 -6.73 -4.05
N GLU A 113 11.41 -7.42 -4.61
CA GLU A 113 10.63 -7.03 -5.77
C GLU A 113 9.34 -6.26 -5.41
N LEU A 114 8.90 -6.31 -4.13
CA LEU A 114 7.63 -5.74 -3.66
C LEU A 114 7.33 -4.34 -4.22
N THR A 115 8.30 -3.42 -4.12
CA THR A 115 8.11 -2.02 -4.54
C THR A 115 8.05 -1.88 -6.06
N ALA A 116 8.90 -2.61 -6.78
CA ALA A 116 8.89 -2.62 -8.24
C ALA A 116 7.58 -3.22 -8.79
N ASP A 117 7.10 -4.29 -8.18
CA ASP A 117 5.87 -4.99 -8.59
C ASP A 117 4.62 -4.12 -8.36
N LEU A 118 4.55 -3.39 -7.25
CA LEU A 118 3.45 -2.46 -6.99
C LEU A 118 3.48 -1.26 -7.97
N LEU A 119 4.67 -0.70 -8.28
CA LEU A 119 4.81 0.35 -9.29
C LEU A 119 4.44 -0.14 -10.70
N ALA A 120 4.77 -1.38 -11.02
CA ALA A 120 4.43 -2.02 -12.29
C ALA A 120 2.96 -2.45 -12.38
N ASP A 121 2.13 -2.08 -11.40
CA ASP A 121 0.69 -2.37 -11.36
C ASP A 121 0.35 -3.88 -11.40
N LYS A 122 1.20 -4.73 -10.83
CA LYS A 122 0.94 -6.17 -10.77
C LYS A 122 -0.20 -6.51 -9.79
N PHE A 123 -0.41 -5.67 -8.76
CA PHE A 123 -1.49 -5.79 -7.79
C PHE A 123 -1.96 -4.40 -7.31
N ASP A 124 -3.13 -4.35 -6.72
CA ASP A 124 -3.81 -3.12 -6.31
C ASP A 124 -3.39 -2.67 -4.91
N VAL A 125 -3.15 -3.62 -4.02
CA VAL A 125 -2.74 -3.41 -2.63
C VAL A 125 -1.78 -4.53 -2.21
N ALA A 126 -0.73 -4.19 -1.45
CA ALA A 126 0.15 -5.18 -0.81
C ALA A 126 -0.32 -5.44 0.62
N MET A 127 -0.54 -6.73 0.93
CA MET A 127 -0.93 -7.25 2.24
C MET A 127 -0.07 -8.49 2.57
N GLY A 128 0.26 -8.70 3.83
CA GLY A 128 1.10 -9.83 4.27
C GLY A 128 2.21 -9.38 5.20
N GLY A 129 1.86 -8.72 6.31
CA GLY A 129 2.81 -8.27 7.32
C GLY A 129 3.67 -7.08 6.89
N ILE A 130 3.14 -6.20 6.03
CA ILE A 130 3.91 -5.07 5.50
C ILE A 130 4.21 -4.06 6.61
N GLY A 131 5.50 -3.90 6.93
CA GLY A 131 5.97 -2.86 7.84
C GLY A 131 5.87 -1.47 7.19
N ARG A 132 5.25 -0.52 7.90
CA ARG A 132 5.20 0.89 7.47
C ARG A 132 6.59 1.49 7.60
N ASN A 133 7.04 2.16 6.56
CA ASN A 133 8.39 2.70 6.48
C ASN A 133 8.38 4.08 5.80
N VAL A 134 9.01 5.08 6.41
CA VAL A 134 9.01 6.47 5.94
C VAL A 134 9.73 6.62 4.58
N GLU A 135 10.76 5.83 4.32
CA GLU A 135 11.47 5.89 3.03
C GLU A 135 10.59 5.38 1.88
N ARG A 136 9.90 4.24 2.09
CA ARG A 136 8.89 3.78 1.13
C ARG A 136 7.70 4.75 1.04
N GLY A 137 7.34 5.43 2.15
CA GLY A 137 6.28 6.43 2.20
C GLY A 137 6.50 7.66 1.31
N LYS A 138 7.73 7.89 0.82
CA LYS A 138 8.03 8.92 -0.20
C LYS A 138 7.46 8.57 -1.58
N ILE A 139 7.23 7.28 -1.85
CA ILE A 139 6.84 6.75 -3.17
C ILE A 139 5.48 6.06 -3.13
N PHE A 140 5.11 5.51 -1.97
CA PHE A 140 3.90 4.74 -1.74
C PHE A 140 3.04 5.37 -0.65
N ALA A 141 1.76 5.04 -0.62
CA ALA A 141 0.87 5.35 0.47
C ALA A 141 0.61 4.11 1.33
N TYR A 142 0.35 4.33 2.61
CA TYR A 142 -0.01 3.28 3.55
C TYR A 142 -1.36 3.57 4.16
N THR A 143 -2.11 2.52 4.46
CA THR A 143 -3.27 2.64 5.34
C THR A 143 -2.86 3.10 6.73
N ASN A 144 -3.83 3.47 7.55
CA ASN A 144 -3.65 3.52 8.99
C ASN A 144 -3.06 2.19 9.48
N SER A 145 -2.32 2.25 10.58
CA SER A 145 -1.74 1.04 11.18
C SER A 145 -2.83 0.17 11.79
N PHE A 146 -2.68 -1.14 11.65
CA PHE A 146 -3.56 -2.09 12.30
C PHE A 146 -2.86 -2.92 13.39
N LEU A 147 -1.53 -2.89 13.47
CA LEU A 147 -0.75 -3.65 14.43
C LEU A 147 0.55 -2.92 14.75
N THR A 148 0.92 -2.89 16.05
CA THR A 148 2.24 -2.44 16.51
C THR A 148 3.12 -3.66 16.72
N PHE A 149 4.37 -3.58 16.30
CA PHE A 149 5.37 -4.65 16.46
C PHE A 149 6.74 -4.06 16.79
N GLY A 150 7.66 -4.91 17.17
CA GLY A 150 9.07 -4.56 17.29
C GLY A 150 9.93 -5.76 16.92
N THR A 151 11.24 -5.59 16.86
CA THR A 151 12.17 -6.66 16.52
C THR A 151 12.83 -7.25 17.75
N CYS A 152 12.98 -8.56 17.77
CA CYS A 152 13.71 -9.28 18.82
C CYS A 152 14.50 -10.46 18.21
N PRO A 153 15.45 -11.02 18.95
CA PRO A 153 16.17 -12.20 18.52
C PRO A 153 15.33 -13.47 18.67
N LEU A 154 15.39 -14.35 17.68
CA LEU A 154 15.05 -15.76 17.81
C LEU A 154 16.35 -16.57 17.84
N VAL A 155 16.53 -17.38 18.86
CA VAL A 155 17.76 -18.15 19.11
C VAL A 155 17.42 -19.58 19.51
N ARG A 156 18.44 -20.46 19.58
CA ARG A 156 18.29 -21.79 20.17
C ARG A 156 18.00 -21.69 21.66
N GLN A 157 17.16 -22.56 22.16
CA GLN A 157 16.93 -22.71 23.61
C GLN A 157 18.25 -23.00 24.33
N GLY A 158 18.52 -22.26 25.42
CA GLY A 158 19.77 -22.26 26.14
C GLY A 158 20.78 -21.20 25.71
N ASP A 159 20.54 -20.51 24.59
CA ASP A 159 21.36 -19.39 24.12
C ASP A 159 20.79 -18.01 24.49
N GLU A 160 19.66 -17.94 25.23
CA GLU A 160 18.95 -16.69 25.57
C GLU A 160 19.85 -15.71 26.33
N THR A 161 20.66 -16.24 27.23
CA THR A 161 21.60 -15.43 28.05
C THR A 161 22.83 -14.95 27.28
N LYS A 162 23.10 -15.56 26.10
CA LYS A 162 24.20 -15.14 25.22
C LYS A 162 23.83 -13.93 24.37
N TYR A 163 22.54 -13.79 24.05
CA TYR A 163 22.02 -12.78 23.11
C TYR A 163 20.86 -11.95 23.69
N PRO A 164 21.01 -11.38 24.92
CA PRO A 164 19.93 -10.66 25.60
C PRO A 164 19.63 -9.29 24.99
N ASP A 165 20.57 -8.73 24.23
CA ASP A 165 20.50 -7.39 23.64
C ASP A 165 21.26 -7.29 22.31
N PHE A 166 21.13 -6.16 21.63
CA PHE A 166 21.77 -5.92 20.34
C PHE A 166 23.31 -5.91 20.43
N ALA A 167 23.88 -5.41 21.54
CA ALA A 167 25.33 -5.34 21.71
C ALA A 167 25.96 -6.73 21.80
N SER A 168 25.27 -7.67 22.43
CA SER A 168 25.70 -9.07 22.52
C SER A 168 25.62 -9.81 21.19
N ILE A 169 24.74 -9.39 20.30
CA ILE A 169 24.55 -9.95 18.96
C ILE A 169 25.60 -9.38 18.00
N ASN A 170 25.88 -8.08 18.05
CA ASN A 170 26.83 -7.41 17.17
C ASN A 170 28.29 -7.63 17.60
N ARG A 171 28.76 -8.89 17.60
CA ARG A 171 30.13 -9.28 17.97
C ARG A 171 30.76 -10.14 16.90
N ALA A 172 32.09 -10.10 16.83
CA ALA A 172 32.85 -11.00 15.97
C ALA A 172 32.55 -12.47 16.34
N GLY A 173 32.35 -13.29 15.32
CA GLY A 173 32.02 -14.71 15.44
C GLY A 173 30.52 -15.02 15.56
N VAL A 174 29.65 -14.04 15.81
CA VAL A 174 28.20 -14.24 15.79
C VAL A 174 27.66 -14.18 14.35
N LYS A 175 26.88 -15.19 13.96
CA LYS A 175 26.21 -15.29 12.67
C LYS A 175 24.76 -14.87 12.79
N VAL A 176 24.43 -13.68 12.29
CA VAL A 176 23.07 -13.15 12.26
C VAL A 176 22.44 -13.43 10.91
N ILE A 177 21.28 -14.07 10.91
CA ILE A 177 20.52 -14.32 9.68
C ILE A 177 19.37 -13.32 9.55
N LEU A 178 19.14 -12.82 8.31
CA LEU A 178 18.10 -11.86 7.97
C LEU A 178 17.37 -12.32 6.70
N ASN A 179 16.07 -12.04 6.64
CA ASN A 179 15.29 -12.25 5.43
C ASN A 179 15.67 -11.20 4.38
N GLN A 180 16.24 -11.67 3.25
CA GLN A 180 16.80 -10.82 2.19
C GLN A 180 15.76 -9.83 1.63
N GLY A 181 16.11 -8.54 1.63
CA GLY A 181 15.29 -7.45 1.09
C GLY A 181 14.09 -7.06 1.97
N GLY A 182 13.89 -7.72 3.10
CA GLY A 182 12.91 -7.36 4.12
C GLY A 182 13.26 -6.04 4.84
N ILE A 183 12.33 -5.55 5.65
CA ILE A 183 12.54 -4.32 6.42
C ILE A 183 13.67 -4.48 7.44
N ASN A 184 13.79 -5.67 8.05
CA ASN A 184 14.80 -5.97 9.05
C ASN A 184 16.20 -6.07 8.42
N ASP A 185 16.35 -6.65 7.21
CA ASP A 185 17.62 -6.64 6.47
C ASP A 185 18.10 -5.20 6.20
N ARG A 186 17.21 -4.33 5.71
CA ARG A 186 17.56 -2.93 5.43
C ARG A 186 17.91 -2.15 6.69
N HIS A 187 17.22 -2.42 7.80
CA HIS A 187 17.43 -1.72 9.06
C HIS A 187 18.69 -2.17 9.78
N PHE A 188 18.90 -3.49 9.93
CA PHE A 188 19.98 -4.02 10.77
C PHE A 188 21.31 -4.17 10.02
N THR A 189 21.32 -4.32 8.71
CA THR A 189 22.57 -4.44 7.93
C THR A 189 23.57 -3.32 8.22
N PRO A 190 23.22 -2.04 8.18
CA PRO A 190 24.18 -0.96 8.49
C PRO A 190 24.59 -0.89 9.96
N LEU A 191 23.84 -1.51 10.86
CA LEU A 191 24.09 -1.50 12.31
C LEU A 191 24.94 -2.68 12.77
N LEU A 192 24.87 -3.81 12.05
CA LEU A 192 25.65 -5.03 12.36
C LEU A 192 27.06 -4.91 11.77
N THR A 193 27.93 -4.18 12.46
CA THR A 193 29.27 -3.86 11.97
C THR A 193 30.33 -4.92 12.31
N GLN A 194 30.04 -5.82 13.27
CA GLN A 194 30.98 -6.84 13.75
C GLN A 194 30.49 -8.28 13.50
N ALA A 195 29.19 -8.50 13.57
CA ALA A 195 28.61 -9.82 13.33
C ALA A 195 28.64 -10.19 11.83
N ALA A 196 28.74 -11.47 11.55
CA ALA A 196 28.60 -12.00 10.20
C ALA A 196 27.12 -12.02 9.80
N ILE A 197 26.76 -11.34 8.69
CA ILE A 197 25.39 -11.30 8.21
C ILE A 197 25.17 -12.39 7.15
N LEU A 198 24.23 -13.28 7.43
CA LEU A 198 23.71 -14.27 6.49
C LEU A 198 22.36 -13.75 5.95
N ARG A 199 22.18 -13.82 4.62
CA ARG A 199 20.89 -13.47 3.98
C ARG A 199 20.25 -14.71 3.40
N HIS A 200 18.96 -14.87 3.67
CA HIS A 200 18.19 -15.98 3.13
C HIS A 200 16.92 -15.44 2.44
N ASN A 201 16.61 -15.97 1.28
CA ASN A 201 15.52 -15.48 0.43
C ASN A 201 14.19 -16.23 0.62
N LYS A 202 14.19 -17.27 1.45
CA LYS A 202 12.98 -18.02 1.84
C LYS A 202 12.79 -17.87 3.34
N ASN A 203 11.90 -16.98 3.72
CA ASN A 203 11.71 -16.59 5.11
C ASN A 203 11.29 -17.77 5.98
N GLU A 204 10.46 -18.66 5.44
CA GLU A 204 9.96 -19.88 6.10
C GLU A 204 11.03 -20.90 6.47
N GLU A 205 12.22 -20.83 5.86
CA GLU A 205 13.34 -21.74 6.15
C GLU A 205 14.29 -21.21 7.23
N ILE A 206 14.18 -19.93 7.63
CA ILE A 206 15.18 -19.29 8.50
C ILE A 206 15.20 -19.88 9.90
N ALA A 207 14.03 -20.22 10.46
CA ALA A 207 13.94 -20.81 11.79
C ALA A 207 14.75 -22.11 11.90
N GLU A 208 14.68 -22.99 10.88
CA GLU A 208 15.47 -24.23 10.87
C GLU A 208 16.98 -23.96 10.75
N LYS A 209 17.40 -22.87 10.05
CA LYS A 209 18.81 -22.49 9.97
C LYS A 209 19.38 -21.98 11.30
N VAL A 210 18.55 -21.43 12.16
CA VAL A 210 18.94 -21.13 13.55
C VAL A 210 19.03 -22.40 14.37
N LYS A 211 18.04 -23.29 14.22
CA LYS A 211 17.97 -24.55 14.96
C LYS A 211 19.15 -25.48 14.65
N ASP A 212 19.54 -25.61 13.40
CA ASP A 212 20.65 -26.49 12.96
C ASP A 212 22.04 -25.89 13.19
N GLY A 213 22.14 -24.61 13.67
CA GLY A 213 23.39 -23.93 13.94
C GLY A 213 24.05 -23.27 12.73
N THR A 214 23.41 -23.26 11.57
CA THR A 214 23.87 -22.50 10.40
C THR A 214 23.98 -21.02 10.75
N ALA A 215 23.00 -20.47 11.51
CA ALA A 215 23.02 -19.16 12.12
C ALA A 215 22.90 -19.24 13.64
N ASP A 216 23.34 -18.19 14.34
CA ASP A 216 23.21 -18.10 15.79
C ASP A 216 21.95 -17.36 16.19
N VAL A 217 21.62 -16.28 15.48
CA VAL A 217 20.53 -15.39 15.79
C VAL A 217 19.77 -15.03 14.53
N TRP A 218 18.45 -15.12 14.58
CA TRP A 218 17.58 -14.48 13.63
C TRP A 218 16.98 -13.20 14.28
N ILE A 219 17.30 -12.02 13.72
CA ILE A 219 16.63 -10.78 14.13
C ILE A 219 15.38 -10.63 13.27
N THR A 220 14.21 -10.77 13.89
CA THR A 220 12.93 -10.65 13.21
C THR A 220 11.87 -9.96 14.07
N ASP A 221 10.68 -9.79 13.52
CA ASP A 221 9.55 -9.20 14.26
C ASP A 221 9.16 -10.10 15.43
N ASN A 222 8.86 -9.50 16.57
CA ASN A 222 8.51 -10.25 17.79
C ASN A 222 7.33 -11.20 17.58
N VAL A 223 6.37 -10.81 16.75
CA VAL A 223 5.23 -11.67 16.37
C VAL A 223 5.71 -12.92 15.64
N GLU A 224 6.62 -12.77 14.68
CA GLU A 224 7.20 -13.86 13.93
C GLU A 224 8.12 -14.72 14.81
N ALA A 225 8.94 -14.10 15.66
CA ALA A 225 9.79 -14.82 16.60
C ALA A 225 8.97 -15.69 17.56
N LEU A 226 7.88 -15.17 18.10
CA LEU A 226 6.97 -15.93 18.97
C LEU A 226 6.27 -17.07 18.22
N PHE A 227 5.85 -16.83 16.99
CA PHE A 227 5.26 -17.86 16.12
C PHE A 227 6.25 -19.02 15.90
N TRP A 228 7.47 -18.74 15.46
CA TRP A 228 8.46 -19.74 15.16
C TRP A 228 9.00 -20.45 16.42
N ALA A 229 9.11 -19.76 17.56
CA ALA A 229 9.43 -20.38 18.83
C ALA A 229 8.38 -21.44 19.24
N LYS A 230 7.11 -21.21 18.92
CA LYS A 230 6.02 -22.16 19.16
C LYS A 230 6.02 -23.32 18.14
N GLN A 231 6.31 -23.05 16.88
CA GLN A 231 6.24 -24.03 15.81
C GLN A 231 7.50 -24.92 15.72
N THR A 232 8.64 -24.40 16.20
CA THR A 232 9.94 -25.07 16.05
C THR A 232 10.53 -25.39 17.45
N PRO A 233 10.24 -26.55 18.03
CA PRO A 233 10.80 -26.93 19.32
C PRO A 233 12.33 -26.80 19.34
N GLY A 234 12.86 -26.21 20.41
CA GLY A 234 14.28 -25.89 20.58
C GLY A 234 14.67 -24.49 20.17
N LEU A 235 13.71 -23.65 19.74
CA LEU A 235 13.90 -22.21 19.56
C LEU A 235 13.14 -21.39 20.62
N VAL A 236 13.64 -20.17 20.88
CA VAL A 236 13.03 -19.23 21.81
C VAL A 236 13.19 -17.80 21.34
N ALA A 237 12.13 -17.00 21.47
CA ALA A 237 12.16 -15.56 21.25
C ALA A 237 12.72 -14.86 22.50
N VAL A 238 13.77 -14.08 22.34
CA VAL A 238 14.43 -13.40 23.47
C VAL A 238 13.81 -12.02 23.65
N ASN A 239 13.31 -11.75 24.86
CA ASN A 239 12.74 -10.46 25.27
C ASN A 239 11.70 -9.90 24.27
N PRO A 240 10.68 -10.67 23.82
CA PRO A 240 9.76 -10.24 22.75
C PRO A 240 8.86 -9.06 23.14
N SER A 241 8.78 -8.72 24.44
CA SER A 241 8.09 -7.53 24.94
C SER A 241 9.02 -6.31 25.11
N LYS A 242 10.35 -6.52 25.04
CA LYS A 242 11.37 -5.45 25.11
C LYS A 242 12.19 -5.45 23.81
N THR A 243 11.56 -5.00 22.75
CA THR A 243 12.08 -5.08 21.38
C THR A 243 13.15 -4.03 21.09
N PHE A 244 14.01 -4.30 20.12
CA PHE A 244 15.06 -3.37 19.65
C PHE A 244 14.49 -2.17 18.92
N THR A 245 13.35 -2.35 18.25
CA THR A 245 12.67 -1.32 17.46
C THR A 245 11.19 -1.32 17.81
N VAL A 246 10.51 -0.22 17.44
CA VAL A 246 9.05 -0.15 17.43
C VAL A 246 8.62 0.28 16.04
N GLY A 247 7.68 -0.44 15.47
CA GLY A 247 7.13 -0.17 14.16
C GLY A 247 5.64 -0.49 14.11
N THR A 248 5.02 -0.20 12.99
CA THR A 248 3.62 -0.51 12.76
C THR A 248 3.43 -1.20 11.42
N LYS A 249 2.42 -2.06 11.33
CA LYS A 249 2.00 -2.70 10.07
C LYS A 249 0.80 -1.98 9.48
N GLY A 250 0.74 -1.96 8.15
CA GLY A 250 -0.35 -1.40 7.37
C GLY A 250 -0.27 -1.91 5.94
N TYR A 251 -1.30 -1.66 5.16
CA TYR A 251 -1.33 -2.08 3.77
C TYR A 251 -0.75 -1.00 2.87
N MET A 252 -0.02 -1.40 1.82
CA MET A 252 0.71 -0.48 0.96
C MET A 252 0.04 -0.41 -0.41
N VAL A 253 -0.19 0.82 -0.89
CA VAL A 253 -0.80 1.12 -2.19
C VAL A 253 0.05 2.14 -2.96
N ARG A 254 -0.18 2.29 -4.25
CA ARG A 254 0.41 3.38 -5.03
C ARG A 254 -0.08 4.73 -4.51
N GLN A 255 0.78 5.75 -4.59
CA GLN A 255 0.36 7.13 -4.33
C GLN A 255 -0.57 7.64 -5.43
N GLY A 256 -1.30 8.72 -5.11
CA GLY A 256 -2.16 9.45 -6.05
C GLY A 256 -3.63 9.04 -6.01
N ASP A 257 -3.97 7.85 -5.54
CA ASP A 257 -5.37 7.41 -5.41
C ASP A 257 -5.87 7.57 -3.97
N GLN A 258 -6.22 8.81 -3.62
CA GLN A 258 -6.73 9.13 -2.29
C GLN A 258 -8.11 8.51 -2.02
N ILE A 259 -8.91 8.29 -3.08
CA ILE A 259 -10.25 7.68 -2.96
C ILE A 259 -10.10 6.23 -2.50
N PHE A 260 -9.23 5.45 -3.13
CA PHE A 260 -8.99 4.06 -2.73
C PHE A 260 -8.37 3.96 -1.34
N LEU A 261 -7.38 4.82 -1.03
CA LEU A 261 -6.75 4.85 0.30
C LEU A 261 -7.74 5.21 1.41
N ASN A 262 -8.61 6.19 1.18
CA ASN A 262 -9.64 6.58 2.15
C ASN A 262 -10.65 5.45 2.39
N TRP A 263 -11.06 4.75 1.32
CA TRP A 263 -11.93 3.59 1.44
C TRP A 263 -11.28 2.46 2.27
N LEU A 264 -10.00 2.15 1.99
CA LEU A 264 -9.25 1.15 2.76
C LEU A 264 -9.16 1.51 4.25
N ASN A 265 -8.92 2.79 4.55
CA ASN A 265 -8.85 3.27 5.94
C ASN A 265 -10.21 3.18 6.64
N LEU A 266 -11.30 3.55 5.96
CA LEU A 266 -12.65 3.42 6.50
C LEU A 266 -13.01 1.94 6.75
N TRP A 267 -12.73 1.07 5.78
CA TRP A 267 -12.93 -0.37 5.94
C TRP A 267 -12.14 -0.92 7.13
N LEU A 268 -10.86 -0.56 7.25
CA LEU A 268 -10.01 -1.02 8.35
C LEU A 268 -10.51 -0.53 9.71
N GLU A 269 -10.96 0.72 9.81
CA GLU A 269 -11.61 1.27 11.00
C GLU A 269 -12.86 0.46 11.40
N GLN A 270 -13.72 0.12 10.43
CA GLN A 270 -14.90 -0.70 10.69
C GLN A 270 -14.53 -2.10 11.18
N MET A 271 -13.45 -2.72 10.62
CA MET A 271 -12.94 -4.00 11.09
C MET A 271 -12.49 -3.94 12.56
N PHE A 272 -11.87 -2.83 13.00
CA PHE A 272 -11.53 -2.60 14.41
C PHE A 272 -12.77 -2.43 15.30
N LEU A 273 -13.70 -1.58 14.90
CA LEU A 273 -14.92 -1.31 15.66
C LEU A 273 -15.81 -2.54 15.85
N GLN A 274 -15.77 -3.46 14.88
CA GLN A 274 -16.51 -4.72 14.93
C GLN A 274 -15.74 -5.83 15.67
N GLY A 275 -14.52 -5.56 16.15
CA GLY A 275 -13.68 -6.56 16.84
C GLY A 275 -13.09 -7.64 15.92
N GLU A 276 -13.23 -7.50 14.60
CA GLU A 276 -12.76 -8.51 13.65
C GLU A 276 -11.22 -8.57 13.58
N VAL A 277 -10.53 -7.43 13.70
CA VAL A 277 -9.05 -7.41 13.78
C VAL A 277 -8.59 -8.17 15.02
N GLN A 278 -9.14 -7.86 16.20
CA GLN A 278 -8.77 -8.50 17.46
C GLN A 278 -9.03 -10.00 17.45
N LYS A 279 -10.14 -10.42 16.83
CA LYS A 279 -10.48 -11.84 16.66
C LYS A 279 -9.41 -12.56 15.79
N LEU A 280 -9.00 -11.96 14.68
CA LEU A 280 -7.96 -12.52 13.82
C LEU A 280 -6.59 -12.52 14.50
N GLU A 281 -6.25 -11.46 15.24
CA GLU A 281 -5.03 -11.43 16.05
C GLU A 281 -5.02 -12.57 17.07
N GLN A 282 -6.11 -12.78 17.82
CA GLN A 282 -6.21 -13.88 18.76
C GLN A 282 -6.06 -15.24 18.08
N GLN A 283 -6.67 -15.41 16.91
CA GLN A 283 -6.63 -16.66 16.15
C GLN A 283 -5.21 -16.97 15.63
N TRP A 284 -4.54 -15.99 15.02
CA TRP A 284 -3.28 -16.20 14.32
C TRP A 284 -2.04 -15.92 15.17
N LEU A 285 -2.11 -14.93 16.08
CA LEU A 285 -0.97 -14.52 16.92
C LEU A 285 -1.07 -15.14 18.33
N GLY A 286 -2.26 -15.63 18.71
CA GLY A 286 -2.53 -16.12 20.06
C GLY A 286 -2.64 -15.01 21.12
N MET A 287 -2.68 -13.75 20.69
CA MET A 287 -2.81 -12.56 21.52
C MET A 287 -3.42 -11.41 20.71
N VAL A 288 -3.99 -10.44 21.42
CA VAL A 288 -4.38 -9.16 20.84
C VAL A 288 -3.25 -8.16 21.03
N MET A 289 -2.76 -7.57 19.94
CA MET A 289 -1.70 -6.58 19.98
C MET A 289 -2.28 -5.20 20.33
N LYS A 290 -1.59 -4.47 21.19
CA LYS A 290 -2.02 -3.10 21.59
C LYS A 290 -1.49 -2.04 20.66
#